data_6bad0ad1ae70474531afe4315bf322c2
#
_entry.id   6bad0ad1ae70474531afe4315bf322c2
#
_cell.length_a   1.000
_cell.length_b   1.000
_cell.length_c   1.000
_cell.angle_alpha   90.00
_cell.angle_beta   90.00
_cell.angle_gamma   90.00
#
_symmetry.space_group_name_H-M   'P 1'
#
loop_
_entity.id
_entity.type
_entity.pdbx_description
1 polymer ?
#
loop_
_entity_poly.entity_id
_entity_poly.type
_entity_poly.pdbx_seq_one_letter_code
_entity_poly.pdbx_strand_id
1 'polypeptide(L)'
;MSYKTSYKKTIFTGTLILTLSGFLARILGFYNRIFLSNLIGAKELGIYQLIFPIYMLCFSLCCHGFETGISNLTSRFFAKGQKKNAHHLVRLGCFLSFCLSILLMLALFEGADYLSTFILKEASAAPSLKIAALSLPFVSIKACLHGYYIGLNHSSVPAVSQIVEQITRVGGIYLLSISVFIMGADARIAAWGMVLGEAVSTIYTILAYFRRLFFENSIFFQKNLQKNNSNKNKQNKKISNTKNQNERISNKNNSDKILKN
;
A
#
# COMPACT_ATOMS: atom_id res chain seq x y z
N MET A 1 9.09 31.03 8.39
CA MET A 1 10.29 30.39 7.77
C MET A 1 10.46 28.93 8.21
N SER A 2 10.19 28.56 9.44
CA SER A 2 10.34 27.21 10.05
C SER A 2 9.48 26.08 9.38
N TYR A 3 8.27 26.36 8.95
CA TYR A 3 7.36 25.36 8.37
C TYR A 3 7.85 24.80 7.02
N LYS A 4 8.44 25.66 6.19
CA LYS A 4 8.97 25.29 4.86
C LYS A 4 10.21 24.38 4.95
N THR A 5 11.00 24.54 6.00
CA THR A 5 12.21 23.74 6.27
C THR A 5 11.84 22.34 6.78
N SER A 6 10.82 22.21 7.65
CA SER A 6 10.32 20.93 8.16
C SER A 6 9.72 20.07 7.05
N TYR A 7 8.95 20.67 6.14
CA TYR A 7 8.34 19.97 4.98
C TYR A 7 9.40 19.43 4.01
N LYS A 8 10.42 20.25 3.68
CA LYS A 8 11.54 19.81 2.84
C LYS A 8 12.30 18.64 3.46
N LYS A 9 12.54 18.66 4.78
CA LYS A 9 13.22 17.58 5.49
C LYS A 9 12.43 16.28 5.43
N THR A 10 11.10 16.32 5.58
CA THR A 10 10.24 15.14 5.51
C THR A 10 10.24 14.50 4.10
N ILE A 11 10.16 15.31 3.04
CA ILE A 11 10.24 14.82 1.66
C ILE A 11 11.61 14.19 1.40
N PHE A 12 12.69 14.89 1.77
CA PHE A 12 14.05 14.40 1.57
C PHE A 12 14.28 13.06 2.29
N THR A 13 13.86 12.96 3.55
CA THR A 13 13.96 11.72 4.33
C THR A 13 13.14 10.58 3.68
N GLY A 14 11.92 10.86 3.21
CA GLY A 14 11.08 9.87 2.54
C GLY A 14 11.71 9.34 1.25
N THR A 15 12.26 10.25 0.44
CA THR A 15 12.98 9.88 -0.81
C THR A 15 14.23 9.07 -0.50
N LEU A 16 15.01 9.48 0.52
CA LEU A 16 16.22 8.76 0.93
C LEU A 16 15.90 7.32 1.39
N ILE A 17 14.86 7.15 2.20
CA ILE A 17 14.41 5.83 2.66
C ILE A 17 14.03 4.94 1.45
N LEU A 18 13.27 5.48 0.50
CA LEU A 18 12.84 4.73 -0.69
C LEU A 18 14.04 4.36 -1.58
N THR A 19 14.98 5.28 -1.76
CA THR A 19 16.21 5.01 -2.55
C THR A 19 17.07 3.94 -1.89
N LEU A 20 17.29 4.05 -0.57
CA LEU A 20 18.11 3.10 0.18
C LEU A 20 17.47 1.70 0.20
N SER A 21 16.16 1.62 0.43
CA SER A 21 15.43 0.33 0.36
C SER A 21 15.47 -0.28 -1.03
N GLY A 22 15.32 0.53 -2.08
CA GLY A 22 15.44 0.07 -3.47
C GLY A 22 16.86 -0.45 -3.79
N PHE A 23 17.89 0.17 -3.24
CA PHE A 23 19.27 -0.30 -3.37
C PHE A 23 19.48 -1.64 -2.66
N LEU A 24 19.02 -1.77 -1.41
CA LEU A 24 19.05 -3.03 -0.66
C LEU A 24 18.27 -4.14 -1.37
N ALA A 25 17.09 -3.84 -1.90
CA ALA A 25 16.31 -4.81 -2.65
C ALA A 25 17.03 -5.30 -3.92
N ARG A 26 17.80 -4.43 -4.58
CA ARG A 26 18.63 -4.82 -5.76
C ARG A 26 19.79 -5.74 -5.36
N ILE A 27 20.44 -5.47 -4.22
CA ILE A 27 21.50 -6.36 -3.70
C ILE A 27 20.91 -7.74 -3.38
N LEU A 28 19.78 -7.78 -2.67
CA LEU A 28 19.09 -9.04 -2.38
C LEU A 28 18.65 -9.78 -3.66
N GLY A 29 18.15 -9.04 -4.66
CA GLY A 29 17.79 -9.59 -5.96
C GLY A 29 18.98 -10.15 -6.73
N PHE A 30 20.14 -9.50 -6.65
CA PHE A 30 21.39 -10.01 -7.24
C PHE A 30 21.85 -11.30 -6.53
N TYR A 31 21.84 -11.32 -5.20
CA TYR A 31 22.12 -12.52 -4.43
C TYR A 31 21.18 -13.68 -4.81
N ASN A 32 19.89 -13.38 -4.95
CA ASN A 32 18.88 -14.36 -5.37
C ASN A 32 19.20 -14.97 -6.75
N ARG A 33 19.70 -14.17 -7.71
CA ARG A 33 20.11 -14.68 -9.02
C ARG A 33 21.30 -15.64 -8.95
N ILE A 34 22.30 -15.33 -8.12
CA ILE A 34 23.45 -16.22 -7.89
C ILE A 34 22.97 -17.52 -7.26
N PHE A 35 22.12 -17.42 -6.24
CA PHE A 35 21.55 -18.59 -5.56
C PHE A 35 20.75 -19.48 -6.53
N LEU A 36 19.86 -18.87 -7.34
CA LEU A 36 19.10 -19.59 -8.37
C LEU A 36 20.00 -20.23 -9.42
N SER A 37 21.03 -19.53 -9.89
CA SER A 37 21.97 -20.09 -10.89
C SER A 37 22.66 -21.37 -10.39
N ASN A 38 23.01 -21.38 -9.10
CA ASN A 38 23.60 -22.56 -8.47
C ASN A 38 22.59 -23.68 -8.23
N LEU A 39 21.31 -23.34 -8.01
CA LEU A 39 20.26 -24.29 -7.68
C LEU A 39 19.67 -24.98 -8.91
N ILE A 40 19.26 -24.20 -9.93
CA ILE A 40 18.56 -24.69 -11.11
C ILE A 40 19.44 -24.75 -12.37
N GLY A 41 20.63 -24.20 -12.27
CA GLY A 41 21.58 -24.11 -13.40
C GLY A 41 21.32 -22.93 -14.33
N ALA A 42 22.31 -22.62 -15.16
CA ALA A 42 22.29 -21.46 -16.05
C ALA A 42 21.20 -21.51 -17.12
N LYS A 43 20.88 -22.71 -17.64
CA LYS A 43 19.85 -22.92 -18.67
C LYS A 43 18.47 -22.56 -18.14
N GLU A 44 18.06 -23.12 -17.00
CA GLU A 44 16.76 -22.89 -16.39
C GLU A 44 16.62 -21.45 -15.91
N LEU A 45 17.71 -20.85 -15.40
CA LEU A 45 17.74 -19.43 -15.08
C LEU A 45 17.53 -18.57 -16.32
N GLY A 46 18.10 -18.94 -17.46
CA GLY A 46 17.87 -18.27 -18.75
C GLY A 46 16.42 -18.33 -19.18
N ILE A 47 15.77 -19.49 -19.08
CA ILE A 47 14.33 -19.67 -19.35
C ILE A 47 13.50 -18.79 -18.43
N TYR A 48 13.77 -18.76 -17.13
CA TYR A 48 13.11 -17.88 -16.19
C TYR A 48 13.27 -16.40 -16.54
N GLN A 49 14.45 -15.96 -16.98
CA GLN A 49 14.67 -14.57 -17.38
C GLN A 49 13.97 -14.21 -18.69
N LEU A 50 13.73 -15.17 -19.56
CA LEU A 50 13.08 -14.96 -20.85
C LEU A 50 11.62 -14.52 -20.71
N ILE A 51 10.93 -14.90 -19.62
CA ILE A 51 9.55 -14.51 -19.37
C ILE A 51 9.38 -13.06 -18.90
N PHE A 52 10.45 -12.42 -18.37
CA PHE A 52 10.37 -11.08 -17.77
C PHE A 52 9.87 -9.99 -18.71
N PRO A 53 10.29 -9.87 -19.99
CA PRO A 53 9.79 -8.82 -20.87
C PRO A 53 8.27 -8.84 -21.03
N ILE A 54 7.68 -10.03 -21.21
CA ILE A 54 6.24 -10.21 -21.36
C ILE A 54 5.54 -9.88 -20.04
N TYR A 55 6.04 -10.42 -18.93
CA TYR A 55 5.52 -10.13 -17.59
C TYR A 55 5.56 -8.64 -17.27
N MET A 56 6.69 -7.95 -17.54
CA MET A 56 6.85 -6.51 -17.28
C MET A 56 5.94 -5.65 -18.11
N LEU A 57 5.58 -6.06 -19.32
CA LEU A 57 4.60 -5.38 -20.14
C LEU A 57 3.22 -5.41 -19.47
N CYS A 58 2.76 -6.58 -19.04
CA CYS A 58 1.48 -6.72 -18.33
C CYS A 58 1.49 -5.99 -16.98
N PHE A 59 2.59 -6.11 -16.24
CA PHE A 59 2.81 -5.38 -14.99
C PHE A 59 2.71 -3.86 -15.19
N SER A 60 3.35 -3.32 -16.23
CA SER A 60 3.31 -1.89 -16.53
C SER A 60 1.89 -1.40 -16.82
N LEU A 61 1.11 -2.18 -17.58
CA LEU A 61 -0.26 -1.84 -17.92
C LEU A 61 -1.18 -1.80 -16.69
N CYS A 62 -1.08 -2.78 -15.79
CA CYS A 62 -2.00 -2.87 -14.64
C CYS A 62 -1.52 -2.14 -13.38
N CYS A 63 -0.25 -1.76 -13.27
CA CYS A 63 0.31 -1.20 -12.04
C CYS A 63 0.75 0.25 -12.15
N HIS A 64 1.64 0.58 -13.09
CA HIS A 64 2.28 1.91 -13.14
C HIS A 64 1.31 3.08 -13.30
N GLY A 65 0.29 2.94 -14.16
CA GLY A 65 -0.72 3.97 -14.36
C GLY A 65 -1.53 4.24 -13.10
N PHE A 66 -1.96 3.18 -12.43
CA PHE A 66 -2.74 3.28 -11.19
C PHE A 66 -1.91 3.80 -10.02
N GLU A 67 -0.69 3.32 -9.84
CA GLU A 67 0.21 3.79 -8.78
C GLU A 67 0.46 5.29 -8.88
N THR A 68 0.84 5.77 -10.06
CA THR A 68 1.11 7.18 -10.30
C THR A 68 -0.14 8.05 -10.19
N GLY A 69 -1.26 7.59 -10.76
CA GLY A 69 -2.55 8.28 -10.69
C GLY A 69 -3.05 8.43 -9.26
N ILE A 70 -3.04 7.33 -8.50
CA ILE A 70 -3.46 7.32 -7.08
C ILE A 70 -2.54 8.21 -6.25
N SER A 71 -1.22 8.17 -6.46
CA SER A 71 -0.26 9.02 -5.74
C SER A 71 -0.55 10.50 -5.94
N ASN A 72 -0.72 10.93 -7.20
CA ASN A 72 -0.99 12.32 -7.53
C ASN A 72 -2.35 12.81 -6.99
N LEU A 73 -3.40 12.01 -7.12
CA LEU A 73 -4.74 12.38 -6.66
C LEU A 73 -4.83 12.35 -5.12
N THR A 74 -4.20 11.37 -4.47
CA THR A 74 -4.14 11.29 -3.00
C THR A 74 -3.49 12.53 -2.42
N SER A 75 -2.35 12.96 -2.94
CA SER A 75 -1.68 14.17 -2.47
C SER A 75 -2.55 15.42 -2.60
N ARG A 76 -3.29 15.55 -3.72
CA ARG A 76 -4.24 16.66 -3.94
C ARG A 76 -5.42 16.63 -2.98
N PHE A 77 -6.04 15.47 -2.72
CA PHE A 77 -7.15 15.34 -1.78
C PHE A 77 -6.72 15.63 -0.35
N PHE A 78 -5.54 15.16 0.06
CA PHE A 78 -5.01 15.48 1.38
C PHE A 78 -4.68 16.96 1.56
N ALA A 79 -4.12 17.62 0.54
CA ALA A 79 -3.90 19.06 0.56
C ALA A 79 -5.20 19.88 0.73
N LYS A 80 -6.32 19.37 0.20
CA LYS A 80 -7.67 19.96 0.35
C LYS A 80 -8.40 19.51 1.63
N GLY A 81 -7.80 18.67 2.48
CA GLY A 81 -8.44 18.12 3.69
C GLY A 81 -9.50 17.04 3.42
N GLN A 82 -9.67 16.59 2.20
CA GLN A 82 -10.69 15.63 1.75
C GLN A 82 -10.25 14.17 1.91
N LYS A 83 -9.94 13.75 3.13
CA LYS A 83 -9.43 12.40 3.40
C LYS A 83 -10.36 11.27 2.95
N LYS A 84 -11.68 11.44 3.11
CA LYS A 84 -12.67 10.44 2.70
C LYS A 84 -12.60 10.16 1.19
N ASN A 85 -12.42 11.20 0.39
CA ASN A 85 -12.30 11.08 -1.06
C ASN A 85 -11.01 10.36 -1.47
N ALA A 86 -9.90 10.56 -0.73
CA ALA A 86 -8.68 9.83 -0.96
C ALA A 86 -8.84 8.31 -0.72
N HIS A 87 -9.51 7.91 0.37
CA HIS A 87 -9.77 6.49 0.63
C HIS A 87 -10.75 5.88 -0.38
N HIS A 88 -11.74 6.65 -0.85
CA HIS A 88 -12.65 6.19 -1.91
C HIS A 88 -11.90 5.98 -3.22
N LEU A 89 -11.02 6.91 -3.58
CA LEU A 89 -10.15 6.79 -4.75
C LEU A 89 -9.29 5.53 -4.70
N VAL A 90 -8.65 5.24 -3.55
CA VAL A 90 -7.82 4.04 -3.39
C VAL A 90 -8.63 2.77 -3.58
N ARG A 91 -9.83 2.68 -2.98
CA ARG A 91 -10.71 1.51 -3.13
C ARG A 91 -11.12 1.29 -4.58
N LEU A 92 -11.54 2.38 -5.27
CA LEU A 92 -11.91 2.32 -6.67
C LEU A 92 -10.72 1.95 -7.56
N GLY A 93 -9.55 2.54 -7.30
CA GLY A 93 -8.33 2.23 -8.04
C GLY A 93 -7.88 0.78 -7.84
N CYS A 94 -7.93 0.27 -6.59
CA CYS A 94 -7.65 -1.15 -6.32
C CYS A 94 -8.62 -2.08 -7.05
N PHE A 95 -9.91 -1.76 -7.07
CA PHE A 95 -10.90 -2.57 -7.77
C PHE A 95 -10.67 -2.61 -9.28
N LEU A 96 -10.47 -1.45 -9.91
CA LEU A 96 -10.22 -1.36 -11.36
C LEU A 96 -8.90 -2.03 -11.76
N SER A 97 -7.82 -1.76 -11.00
CA SER A 97 -6.51 -2.39 -11.25
C SER A 97 -6.55 -3.90 -11.06
N PHE A 98 -7.30 -4.39 -10.05
CA PHE A 98 -7.49 -5.81 -9.80
C PHE A 98 -8.29 -6.49 -10.94
N CYS A 99 -9.38 -5.88 -11.42
CA CYS A 99 -10.14 -6.39 -12.56
C CYS A 99 -9.27 -6.47 -13.82
N LEU A 100 -8.48 -5.42 -14.09
CA LEU A 100 -7.56 -5.40 -15.24
C LEU A 100 -6.47 -6.46 -15.09
N SER A 101 -5.92 -6.64 -13.89
CA SER A 101 -4.88 -7.64 -13.64
C SER A 101 -5.38 -9.08 -13.78
N ILE A 102 -6.62 -9.36 -13.39
CA ILE A 102 -7.25 -10.67 -13.65
C ILE A 102 -7.41 -10.93 -15.14
N LEU A 103 -7.87 -9.93 -15.90
CA LEU A 103 -8.00 -10.05 -17.35
C LEU A 103 -6.64 -10.33 -18.00
N LEU A 104 -5.59 -9.60 -17.62
CA LEU A 104 -4.24 -9.83 -18.12
C LEU A 104 -3.66 -11.17 -17.65
N MET A 105 -3.94 -11.59 -16.41
CA MET A 105 -3.56 -12.91 -15.90
C MET A 105 -4.16 -14.03 -16.74
N LEU A 106 -5.47 -13.97 -17.04
CA LEU A 106 -6.15 -14.95 -17.87
C LEU A 106 -5.62 -14.94 -19.30
N ALA A 107 -5.41 -13.75 -19.89
CA ALA A 107 -4.83 -13.62 -21.22
C ALA A 107 -3.40 -14.21 -21.30
N LEU A 108 -2.57 -13.99 -20.27
CA LEU A 108 -1.24 -14.62 -20.20
C LEU A 108 -1.33 -16.11 -19.96
N PHE A 109 -2.27 -16.59 -19.15
CA PHE A 109 -2.41 -18.01 -18.82
C PHE A 109 -2.81 -18.81 -20.06
N GLU A 110 -3.83 -18.36 -20.80
CA GLU A 110 -4.27 -18.99 -22.05
C GLU A 110 -3.28 -18.79 -23.19
N GLY A 111 -2.65 -17.62 -23.28
CA GLY A 111 -1.68 -17.28 -24.32
C GLY A 111 -0.27 -17.79 -24.07
N ALA A 112 0.04 -18.39 -22.91
CA ALA A 112 1.39 -18.74 -22.51
C ALA A 112 2.08 -19.70 -23.49
N ASP A 113 1.37 -20.71 -23.97
CA ASP A 113 1.93 -21.71 -24.89
C ASP A 113 2.26 -21.06 -26.25
N TYR A 114 1.38 -20.19 -26.76
CA TYR A 114 1.62 -19.43 -27.98
C TYR A 114 2.80 -18.45 -27.83
N LEU A 115 2.81 -17.66 -26.75
CA LEU A 115 3.85 -16.68 -26.47
C LEU A 115 5.22 -17.35 -26.32
N SER A 116 5.27 -18.50 -25.62
CA SER A 116 6.51 -19.26 -25.41
C SER A 116 7.05 -19.85 -26.69
N THR A 117 6.19 -20.42 -27.53
CA THR A 117 6.60 -21.09 -28.75
C THR A 117 6.95 -20.10 -29.87
N PHE A 118 6.09 -19.08 -30.09
CA PHE A 118 6.23 -18.20 -31.26
C PHE A 118 7.06 -16.95 -30.97
N ILE A 119 6.94 -16.36 -29.78
CA ILE A 119 7.62 -15.12 -29.43
C ILE A 119 8.95 -15.39 -28.73
N LEU A 120 8.93 -16.22 -27.66
CA LEU A 120 10.15 -16.54 -26.90
C LEU A 120 11.00 -17.59 -27.58
N LYS A 121 10.43 -18.36 -28.52
CA LYS A 121 11.06 -19.50 -29.19
C LYS A 121 11.62 -20.57 -28.25
N GLU A 122 11.02 -20.69 -27.07
CA GLU A 122 11.38 -21.61 -26.02
C GLU A 122 10.10 -22.13 -25.32
N ALA A 123 9.61 -23.27 -25.79
CA ALA A 123 8.36 -23.86 -25.32
C ALA A 123 8.39 -24.21 -23.80
N SER A 124 9.57 -24.50 -23.26
CA SER A 124 9.76 -24.81 -21.84
C SER A 124 9.51 -23.63 -20.91
N ALA A 125 9.43 -22.39 -21.44
CA ALA A 125 9.08 -21.20 -20.66
C ALA A 125 7.58 -21.11 -20.31
N ALA A 126 6.69 -21.80 -21.04
CA ALA A 126 5.24 -21.71 -20.85
C ALA A 126 4.76 -21.99 -19.42
N PRO A 127 5.18 -23.07 -18.72
CA PRO A 127 4.74 -23.32 -17.36
C PRO A 127 5.17 -22.22 -16.38
N SER A 128 6.39 -21.70 -16.54
CA SER A 128 6.93 -20.63 -15.69
C SER A 128 6.21 -19.30 -15.96
N LEU A 129 5.80 -19.02 -17.19
CA LEU A 129 5.01 -17.86 -17.56
C LEU A 129 3.58 -17.93 -16.96
N LYS A 130 2.93 -19.11 -16.99
CA LYS A 130 1.63 -19.34 -16.36
C LYS A 130 1.70 -19.10 -14.85
N ILE A 131 2.73 -19.61 -14.18
CA ILE A 131 2.93 -19.38 -12.74
C ILE A 131 3.17 -17.89 -12.45
N ALA A 132 4.05 -17.23 -13.21
CA ALA A 132 4.33 -15.80 -13.03
C ALA A 132 3.07 -14.93 -13.22
N ALA A 133 2.17 -15.30 -14.15
CA ALA A 133 0.92 -14.59 -14.35
C ALA A 133 0.05 -14.52 -13.08
N LEU A 134 0.09 -15.55 -12.21
CA LEU A 134 -0.63 -15.58 -10.93
C LEU A 134 -0.21 -14.47 -9.97
N SER A 135 0.95 -13.86 -10.15
CA SER A 135 1.41 -12.74 -9.31
C SER A 135 0.73 -11.40 -9.65
N LEU A 136 0.18 -11.24 -10.86
CA LEU A 136 -0.40 -9.98 -11.34
C LEU A 136 -1.51 -9.41 -10.43
N PRO A 137 -2.49 -10.20 -9.93
CA PRO A 137 -3.51 -9.67 -9.02
C PRO A 137 -2.93 -9.15 -7.70
N PHE A 138 -1.92 -9.83 -7.16
CA PHE A 138 -1.27 -9.40 -5.92
C PHE A 138 -0.52 -8.08 -6.12
N VAL A 139 0.29 -8.01 -7.15
CA VAL A 139 1.09 -6.81 -7.41
C VAL A 139 0.23 -5.60 -7.77
N SER A 140 -0.91 -5.79 -8.42
CA SER A 140 -1.82 -4.70 -8.78
C SER A 140 -2.42 -4.00 -7.55
N ILE A 141 -2.87 -4.78 -6.54
CA ILE A 141 -3.35 -4.24 -5.27
C ILE A 141 -2.22 -3.53 -4.53
N LYS A 142 -1.04 -4.15 -4.46
CA LYS A 142 0.15 -3.57 -3.84
C LYS A 142 0.52 -2.23 -4.46
N ALA A 143 0.54 -2.12 -5.80
CA ALA A 143 0.87 -0.89 -6.51
C ALA A 143 -0.10 0.26 -6.18
N CYS A 144 -1.41 -0.01 -6.12
CA CYS A 144 -2.41 0.99 -5.72
C CYS A 144 -2.18 1.50 -4.30
N LEU A 145 -1.88 0.61 -3.36
CA LEU A 145 -1.59 0.97 -1.97
C LEU A 145 -0.25 1.71 -1.84
N HIS A 146 0.76 1.33 -2.61
CA HIS A 146 2.03 2.08 -2.69
C HIS A 146 1.79 3.50 -3.18
N GLY A 147 1.00 3.68 -4.26
CA GLY A 147 0.60 5.00 -4.74
C GLY A 147 -0.05 5.87 -3.65
N TYR A 148 -0.94 5.29 -2.83
CA TYR A 148 -1.54 5.99 -1.69
C TYR A 148 -0.48 6.44 -0.68
N TYR A 149 0.43 5.57 -0.28
CA TYR A 149 1.47 5.91 0.70
C TYR A 149 2.48 6.92 0.18
N ILE A 150 2.89 6.81 -1.09
CA ILE A 150 3.76 7.78 -1.76
C ILE A 150 3.07 9.15 -1.83
N GLY A 151 1.79 9.19 -2.19
CA GLY A 151 1.00 10.42 -2.22
C GLY A 151 0.86 11.12 -0.86
N LEU A 152 1.04 10.38 0.23
CA LEU A 152 1.07 10.89 1.61
C LEU A 152 2.48 11.25 2.12
N ASN A 153 3.51 11.11 1.30
CA ASN A 153 4.93 11.19 1.71
C ASN A 153 5.32 10.18 2.83
N HIS A 154 4.62 9.04 2.91
CA HIS A 154 4.91 7.95 3.83
C HIS A 154 5.61 6.80 3.12
N SER A 155 6.80 7.04 2.61
CA SER A 155 7.59 6.08 1.80
C SER A 155 8.11 4.87 2.58
N SER A 156 7.99 4.86 3.91
CA SER A 156 8.44 3.73 4.74
C SER A 156 7.70 2.43 4.47
N VAL A 157 6.38 2.48 4.21
CA VAL A 157 5.59 1.27 3.94
C VAL A 157 5.98 0.62 2.60
N PRO A 158 6.03 1.34 1.46
CA PRO A 158 6.57 0.81 0.22
C PRO A 158 8.01 0.27 0.36
N ALA A 159 8.86 0.99 1.09
CA ALA A 159 10.25 0.60 1.33
C ALA A 159 10.38 -0.75 2.05
N VAL A 160 9.66 -0.93 3.16
CA VAL A 160 9.65 -2.20 3.90
C VAL A 160 9.01 -3.31 3.08
N SER A 161 7.93 -3.01 2.35
CA SER A 161 7.26 -3.96 1.45
C SER A 161 8.22 -4.55 0.41
N GLN A 162 9.10 -3.73 -0.19
CA GLN A 162 10.12 -4.21 -1.13
C GLN A 162 11.12 -5.16 -0.49
N ILE A 163 11.56 -4.87 0.73
CA ILE A 163 12.49 -5.73 1.47
C ILE A 163 11.82 -7.06 1.84
N VAL A 164 10.58 -7.00 2.36
CA VAL A 164 9.78 -8.19 2.70
C VAL A 164 9.59 -9.07 1.46
N GLU A 165 9.28 -8.48 0.31
CA GLU A 165 9.16 -9.20 -0.96
C GLU A 165 10.43 -9.99 -1.30
N GLN A 166 11.61 -9.34 -1.25
CA GLN A 166 12.87 -9.99 -1.60
C GLN A 166 13.25 -11.10 -0.60
N ILE A 167 13.09 -10.85 0.69
CA ILE A 167 13.36 -11.86 1.73
C ILE A 167 12.43 -13.06 1.55
N THR A 168 11.13 -12.83 1.33
CA THR A 168 10.15 -13.90 1.13
C THR A 168 10.42 -14.66 -0.16
N ARG A 169 10.84 -13.97 -1.24
CA ARG A 169 11.21 -14.60 -2.52
C ARG A 169 12.39 -15.54 -2.35
N VAL A 170 13.48 -15.08 -1.72
CA VAL A 170 14.66 -15.91 -1.43
C VAL A 170 14.33 -17.07 -0.51
N GLY A 171 13.63 -16.79 0.61
CA GLY A 171 13.21 -17.81 1.58
C GLY A 171 12.25 -18.83 0.96
N GLY A 172 11.30 -18.37 0.14
CA GLY A 172 10.36 -19.23 -0.56
C GLY A 172 11.06 -20.17 -1.55
N ILE A 173 12.03 -19.67 -2.32
CA ILE A 173 12.84 -20.49 -3.22
C ILE A 173 13.65 -21.50 -2.43
N TYR A 174 14.26 -21.11 -1.30
CA TYR A 174 15.00 -22.01 -0.45
C TYR A 174 14.11 -23.13 0.13
N LEU A 175 12.92 -22.80 0.62
CA LEU A 175 11.95 -23.80 1.13
C LEU A 175 11.48 -24.75 0.01
N LEU A 176 11.18 -24.19 -1.17
CA LEU A 176 10.80 -24.98 -2.33
C LEU A 176 11.94 -25.87 -2.82
N SER A 177 13.20 -25.41 -2.70
CA SER A 177 14.38 -26.21 -3.12
C SER A 177 14.56 -27.48 -2.31
N ILE A 178 14.17 -27.47 -1.02
CA ILE A 178 14.17 -28.68 -0.20
C ILE A 178 13.16 -29.70 -0.74
N SER A 179 12.01 -29.22 -1.25
CA SER A 179 10.99 -30.07 -1.90
C SER A 179 11.40 -30.51 -3.31
N VAL A 180 12.33 -29.82 -3.94
CA VAL A 180 12.87 -30.10 -5.30
C VAL A 180 13.64 -31.40 -5.40
N PHE A 181 14.21 -31.87 -4.29
CA PHE A 181 14.80 -33.20 -4.25
C PHE A 181 13.82 -34.30 -4.72
N ILE A 182 12.51 -33.99 -4.70
CA ILE A 182 11.42 -34.87 -5.13
C ILE A 182 10.93 -34.53 -6.57
N MET A 183 11.01 -33.27 -7.02
CA MET A 183 10.33 -32.77 -8.24
C MET A 183 11.26 -32.31 -9.39
N GLY A 184 12.58 -32.29 -9.19
CA GLY A 184 13.55 -31.77 -10.18
C GLY A 184 13.71 -30.24 -10.10
N ALA A 185 14.96 -29.77 -10.33
CA ALA A 185 15.31 -28.36 -10.34
C ALA A 185 14.88 -27.70 -11.66
N ASP A 186 13.84 -26.86 -11.65
CA ASP A 186 13.20 -26.31 -12.86
C ASP A 186 12.94 -24.80 -12.68
N ALA A 187 12.84 -24.07 -13.79
CA ALA A 187 12.52 -22.63 -13.83
C ALA A 187 11.21 -22.27 -13.09
N ARG A 188 10.30 -23.23 -12.93
CA ARG A 188 9.04 -23.09 -12.18
C ARG A 188 9.24 -22.70 -10.72
N ILE A 189 10.32 -23.15 -10.08
CA ILE A 189 10.63 -22.82 -8.68
C ILE A 189 10.86 -21.34 -8.50
N ALA A 190 11.61 -20.74 -9.43
CA ALA A 190 11.86 -19.31 -9.44
C ALA A 190 10.57 -18.50 -9.64
N ALA A 191 9.66 -18.97 -10.49
CA ALA A 191 8.35 -18.35 -10.69
C ALA A 191 7.45 -18.46 -9.44
N TRP A 192 7.42 -19.60 -8.76
CA TRP A 192 6.70 -19.74 -7.49
C TRP A 192 7.29 -18.86 -6.37
N GLY A 193 8.62 -18.75 -6.28
CA GLY A 193 9.27 -17.82 -5.35
C GLY A 193 8.85 -16.38 -5.61
N MET A 194 8.67 -15.98 -6.87
CA MET A 194 8.15 -14.67 -7.24
C MET A 194 6.71 -14.48 -6.77
N VAL A 195 5.81 -15.43 -7.01
CA VAL A 195 4.41 -15.37 -6.57
C VAL A 195 4.30 -15.26 -5.05
N LEU A 196 5.07 -16.07 -4.30
CA LEU A 196 5.10 -16.02 -2.84
C LEU A 196 5.61 -14.67 -2.33
N GLY A 197 6.68 -14.14 -2.92
CA GLY A 197 7.20 -12.81 -2.57
C GLY A 197 6.16 -11.71 -2.76
N GLU A 198 5.46 -11.71 -3.90
CA GLU A 198 4.41 -10.74 -4.19
C GLU A 198 3.20 -10.89 -3.26
N ALA A 199 2.75 -12.12 -2.99
CA ALA A 199 1.61 -12.38 -2.12
C ALA A 199 1.87 -11.90 -0.68
N VAL A 200 3.01 -12.28 -0.07
CA VAL A 200 3.34 -11.89 1.30
C VAL A 200 3.56 -10.38 1.43
N SER A 201 4.24 -9.78 0.46
CA SER A 201 4.45 -8.33 0.39
C SER A 201 3.12 -7.56 0.26
N THR A 202 2.17 -8.10 -0.52
CA THR A 202 0.83 -7.54 -0.66
C THR A 202 0.04 -7.63 0.65
N ILE A 203 0.07 -8.79 1.31
CA ILE A 203 -0.57 -8.98 2.62
C ILE A 203 -0.01 -7.97 3.64
N TYR A 204 1.32 -7.82 3.72
CA TYR A 204 1.95 -6.80 4.57
C TYR A 204 1.41 -5.39 4.28
N THR A 205 1.34 -5.00 3.00
CA THR A 205 0.89 -3.66 2.60
C THR A 205 -0.60 -3.44 2.92
N ILE A 206 -1.44 -4.47 2.74
CA ILE A 206 -2.86 -4.44 3.12
C ILE A 206 -3.01 -4.29 4.63
N LEU A 207 -2.28 -5.06 5.43
CA LEU A 207 -2.32 -4.96 6.90
C LEU A 207 -1.87 -3.57 7.37
N ALA A 208 -0.81 -3.00 6.78
CA ALA A 208 -0.38 -1.64 7.07
C ALA A 208 -1.49 -0.62 6.77
N TYR A 209 -2.19 -0.78 5.63
CA TYR A 209 -3.31 0.09 5.25
C TYR A 209 -4.48 0.00 6.23
N PHE A 210 -4.89 -1.20 6.64
CA PHE A 210 -5.97 -1.38 7.62
C PHE A 210 -5.59 -0.82 9.00
N ARG A 211 -4.35 -1.04 9.47
CA ARG A 211 -3.86 -0.45 10.72
C ARG A 211 -3.96 1.08 10.69
N ARG A 212 -3.60 1.68 9.57
CA ARG A 212 -3.70 3.14 9.39
C ARG A 212 -5.15 3.62 9.42
N LEU A 213 -6.06 2.95 8.71
CA LEU A 213 -7.49 3.28 8.73
C LEU A 213 -8.07 3.21 10.13
N PHE A 214 -7.74 2.16 10.88
CA PHE A 214 -8.19 1.99 12.27
C PHE A 214 -7.70 3.14 13.17
N PHE A 215 -6.44 3.50 13.03
CA PHE A 215 -5.84 4.59 13.80
C PHE A 215 -6.45 5.96 13.45
N GLU A 216 -6.69 6.25 12.18
CA GLU A 216 -7.34 7.49 11.73
C GLU A 216 -8.79 7.58 12.24
N ASN A 217 -9.54 6.48 12.20
CA ASN A 217 -10.91 6.44 12.75
C ASN A 217 -10.94 6.65 14.27
N SER A 218 -9.99 6.08 15.00
CA SER A 218 -9.85 6.26 16.45
C SER A 218 -9.59 7.73 16.83
N ILE A 219 -8.69 8.40 16.13
CA ILE A 219 -8.40 9.84 16.35
C ILE A 219 -9.61 10.70 16.00
N PHE A 220 -10.33 10.39 14.94
CA PHE A 220 -11.54 11.13 14.56
C PHE A 220 -12.63 11.00 15.62
N PHE A 221 -12.84 9.81 16.17
CA PHE A 221 -13.78 9.55 17.25
C PHE A 221 -13.42 10.34 18.52
N GLN A 222 -12.16 10.34 18.93
CA GLN A 222 -11.67 11.12 20.08
C GLN A 222 -11.88 12.62 19.89
N LYS A 223 -11.60 13.17 18.71
CA LYS A 223 -11.83 14.59 18.41
C LYS A 223 -13.32 14.97 18.49
N ASN A 224 -14.20 14.09 18.01
CA ASN A 224 -15.65 14.33 18.10
C ASN A 224 -16.14 14.28 19.54
N LEU A 225 -15.64 13.38 20.36
CA LEU A 225 -15.96 13.34 21.80
C LEU A 225 -15.51 14.63 22.53
N GLN A 226 -14.29 15.09 22.27
CA GLN A 226 -13.80 16.34 22.85
C GLN A 226 -14.62 17.55 22.40
N LYS A 227 -15.02 17.61 21.13
CA LYS A 227 -15.86 18.68 20.59
C LYS A 227 -17.26 18.69 21.26
N ASN A 228 -17.87 17.52 21.43
CA ASN A 228 -19.15 17.37 22.09
C ASN A 228 -19.07 17.76 23.56
N ASN A 229 -18.03 17.35 24.28
CA ASN A 229 -17.80 17.74 25.67
C ASN A 229 -17.57 19.26 25.81
N SER A 230 -16.82 19.87 24.91
CA SER A 230 -16.60 21.32 24.89
C SER A 230 -17.92 22.11 24.66
N ASN A 231 -18.77 21.59 23.75
CA ASN A 231 -20.07 22.20 23.48
C ASN A 231 -21.03 22.07 24.68
N LYS A 232 -21.06 20.89 25.34
CA LYS A 232 -21.85 20.71 26.59
C LYS A 232 -21.39 21.66 27.70
N ASN A 233 -20.08 21.82 27.89
CA ASN A 233 -19.54 22.74 28.89
C ASN A 233 -19.89 24.21 28.58
N LYS A 234 -19.89 24.62 27.31
CA LYS A 234 -20.32 25.96 26.90
C LYS A 234 -21.83 26.20 27.16
N GLN A 235 -22.65 25.19 26.88
CA GLN A 235 -24.08 25.25 27.17
C GLN A 235 -24.35 25.36 28.69
N ASN A 236 -23.71 24.51 29.49
CA ASN A 236 -23.86 24.54 30.95
C ASN A 236 -23.39 25.88 31.53
N LYS A 237 -22.32 26.47 31.00
CA LYS A 237 -21.85 27.80 31.43
C LYS A 237 -22.82 28.92 31.05
N LYS A 238 -23.50 28.83 29.89
CA LYS A 238 -24.55 29.77 29.50
C LYS A 238 -25.77 29.67 30.43
N ILE A 239 -26.23 28.44 30.74
CA ILE A 239 -27.38 28.19 31.63
C ILE A 239 -27.06 28.70 33.04
N SER A 240 -25.86 28.43 33.57
CA SER A 240 -25.41 28.94 34.88
C SER A 240 -25.41 30.48 34.94
N ASN A 241 -24.88 31.13 33.89
CA ASN A 241 -24.86 32.61 33.83
C ASN A 241 -26.25 33.21 33.73
N THR A 242 -27.17 32.60 33.00
CA THR A 242 -28.58 33.06 32.90
C THR A 242 -29.30 32.91 34.25
N LYS A 243 -29.06 31.78 34.96
CA LYS A 243 -29.63 31.56 36.31
C LYS A 243 -29.13 32.59 37.29
N ASN A 244 -27.84 32.88 37.33
CA ASN A 244 -27.27 33.93 38.20
C ASN A 244 -27.77 35.34 37.85
N GLN A 245 -28.05 35.67 36.60
CA GLN A 245 -28.66 36.94 36.22
C GLN A 245 -30.11 37.05 36.71
N ASN A 246 -30.90 35.99 36.56
CA ASN A 246 -32.30 35.98 37.03
C ASN A 246 -32.39 36.08 38.54
N GLU A 247 -31.48 35.44 39.30
CA GLU A 247 -31.40 35.59 40.77
C GLU A 247 -31.05 37.03 41.20
N ARG A 248 -30.11 37.68 40.48
CA ARG A 248 -29.76 39.08 40.73
C ARG A 248 -30.91 40.04 40.48
N ILE A 249 -31.70 39.84 39.42
CA ILE A 249 -32.86 40.62 39.06
C ILE A 249 -33.97 40.43 40.13
N SER A 250 -34.19 39.16 40.55
CA SER A 250 -35.18 38.86 41.62
C SER A 250 -34.85 39.52 42.97
N ASN A 251 -33.55 39.44 43.34
CA ASN A 251 -33.11 40.10 44.60
C ASN A 251 -33.18 41.61 44.53
N LYS A 252 -32.88 42.19 43.36
CA LYS A 252 -33.06 43.69 43.20
C LYS A 252 -34.51 44.12 43.29
N ASN A 253 -35.44 43.39 42.66
CA ASN A 253 -36.86 43.67 42.71
C ASN A 253 -37.44 43.52 44.15
N ASN A 254 -36.92 42.58 44.95
CA ASN A 254 -37.30 42.44 46.35
C ASN A 254 -36.78 43.60 47.23
N SER A 255 -35.53 44.06 46.99
CA SER A 255 -34.93 45.17 47.67
C SER A 255 -35.70 46.50 47.41
N ASP A 256 -36.10 46.71 46.13
CA ASP A 256 -36.86 47.88 45.72
C ASP A 256 -38.32 47.89 46.27
N LYS A 257 -38.89 46.71 46.60
CA LYS A 257 -40.19 46.60 47.29
C LYS A 257 -40.12 46.94 48.81
N ILE A 258 -39.00 46.58 49.45
CA ILE A 258 -38.81 46.88 50.90
C ILE A 258 -38.55 48.37 51.15
N LEU A 259 -37.98 49.10 50.22
CA LEU A 259 -37.68 50.51 50.26
C LEU A 259 -38.90 51.40 49.96
N LYS A 260 -40.05 50.86 49.48
CA LYS A 260 -41.26 51.57 49.13
C LYS A 260 -42.41 51.45 50.20
N ASN A 261 -42.20 50.64 51.23
CA ASN A 261 -43.06 50.55 52.43
C ASN A 261 -42.38 51.20 53.62
#